data_6770a05fecd4cbff027ac7e51cf9c168
#
_entry.id   6770a05fecd4cbff027ac7e51cf9c168
#
_cell.length_a   1.000
_cell.length_b   1.000
_cell.length_c   1.000
_cell.angle_alpha   90.00
_cell.angle_beta   90.00
_cell.angle_gamma   90.00
#
_symmetry.space_group_name_H-M   'P 1'
#
loop_
_entity.id
_entity.type
_entity.pdbx_description
1 polymer ?
#
loop_
_entity_poly.entity_id
_entity_poly.type
_entity_poly.pdbx_seq_one_letter_code
_entity_poly.pdbx_strand_id
1 'polypeptide(L)'
;MSAQQSVTGTVILNEGREKSLLRHHPWIFSKAIQKADESLQMGQTVEVVNQAGEFLCYGLYSPNSQIRVRALSFDENVKITDALIASRVKDAISLRKNVFARGNDGVRLISSEGDLLPGLIADKYNEFIVISISSCGMERYKNIICQTLKEIFPECSIYERSDTKSRAKEGLPVRKGVVIGTEPDDTIYVREEGQVYIPVDIKNGHKTGAYLDQRLSRIKAGSLSKGASVLNCFSYTGGFGLWALKGGAKRIENVDVSEHALNAAKTGVAFNHLDPGRCKFLKKDVFAYLREQVENGAKYDLVILDPPKFAESAANLKKACRG
;
A
#
# COMPACT_ATOMS: atom_id res chain seq x y z
N MET A 1 24.42 -21.18 -3.97
CA MET A 1 24.91 -20.69 -5.30
C MET A 1 23.85 -19.72 -5.81
N SER A 2 24.11 -18.41 -5.82
CA SER A 2 23.20 -17.40 -6.34
C SER A 2 23.15 -17.56 -7.87
N ALA A 3 21.98 -17.91 -8.40
CA ALA A 3 21.78 -17.96 -9.83
C ALA A 3 21.95 -16.54 -10.41
N GLN A 4 23.04 -16.33 -11.11
CA GLN A 4 23.27 -15.13 -11.90
C GLN A 4 22.19 -15.12 -13.00
N GLN A 5 21.13 -14.34 -12.83
CA GLN A 5 20.14 -14.18 -13.91
C GLN A 5 20.78 -13.30 -14.98
N SER A 6 21.27 -13.96 -16.03
CA SER A 6 21.66 -13.29 -17.28
C SER A 6 20.41 -12.64 -17.89
N VAL A 7 20.61 -11.51 -18.59
CA VAL A 7 19.61 -10.95 -19.53
C VAL A 7 19.19 -12.08 -20.48
N THR A 8 17.89 -12.33 -20.58
CA THR A 8 17.37 -13.48 -21.34
C THR A 8 16.84 -13.09 -22.72
N GLY A 9 16.75 -11.79 -23.01
CA GLY A 9 16.35 -11.30 -24.34
C GLY A 9 16.18 -9.80 -24.38
N THR A 10 15.87 -9.31 -25.56
CA THR A 10 15.81 -7.88 -25.88
C THR A 10 14.39 -7.44 -26.22
N VAL A 11 14.06 -6.23 -25.79
CA VAL A 11 12.81 -5.52 -26.12
C VAL A 11 13.17 -4.21 -26.83
N ILE A 12 12.70 -4.03 -28.05
CA ILE A 12 12.95 -2.85 -28.88
C ILE A 12 11.73 -1.94 -28.83
N LEU A 13 11.94 -0.65 -28.53
CA LEU A 13 10.85 0.32 -28.50
C LEU A 13 10.55 0.92 -29.88
N ASN A 14 9.29 1.34 -30.07
CA ASN A 14 8.91 2.20 -31.18
C ASN A 14 9.62 3.56 -31.07
N GLU A 15 9.95 4.16 -32.21
CA GLU A 15 10.55 5.49 -32.29
C GLU A 15 9.75 6.52 -31.48
N GLY A 16 10.45 7.36 -30.71
CA GLY A 16 9.88 8.41 -29.86
C GLY A 16 9.18 7.92 -28.60
N ARG A 17 9.16 6.60 -28.31
CA ARG A 17 8.57 6.03 -27.08
C ARG A 17 9.56 5.90 -25.93
N GLU A 18 10.84 6.16 -26.16
CA GLU A 18 11.91 6.20 -25.16
C GLU A 18 11.86 7.42 -24.22
N LYS A 19 11.14 8.49 -24.58
CA LYS A 19 11.09 9.77 -23.83
C LYS A 19 10.72 9.63 -22.35
N SER A 20 9.82 8.71 -22.00
CA SER A 20 9.46 8.47 -20.60
C SER A 20 10.58 7.75 -19.84
N LEU A 21 11.27 6.80 -20.48
CA LEU A 21 12.41 6.09 -19.88
C LEU A 21 13.62 7.00 -19.67
N LEU A 22 13.90 7.91 -20.60
CA LEU A 22 14.94 8.93 -20.46
C LEU A 22 14.69 9.89 -19.27
N ARG A 23 13.45 9.93 -18.78
CA ARG A 23 13.06 10.64 -17.54
C ARG A 23 12.94 9.67 -16.35
N HIS A 24 13.49 8.47 -16.46
CA HIS A 24 13.47 7.40 -15.47
C HIS A 24 12.05 6.95 -15.04
N HIS A 25 11.04 7.09 -15.93
CA HIS A 25 9.72 6.51 -15.67
C HIS A 25 9.81 4.98 -15.80
N PRO A 26 9.43 4.19 -14.77
CA PRO A 26 9.76 2.76 -14.74
C PRO A 26 8.82 1.87 -15.58
N TRP A 27 7.75 2.40 -16.18
CA TRP A 27 6.75 1.60 -16.88
C TRP A 27 6.85 1.71 -18.40
N ILE A 28 6.99 0.57 -19.05
CA ILE A 28 6.95 0.44 -20.49
C ILE A 28 5.65 -0.28 -20.88
N PHE A 29 4.77 0.46 -21.53
CA PHE A 29 3.48 -0.07 -21.95
C PHE A 29 3.61 -0.89 -23.21
N SER A 30 2.73 -1.89 -23.40
CA SER A 30 2.72 -2.79 -24.56
C SER A 30 2.73 -2.06 -25.91
N LYS A 31 2.00 -0.94 -26.00
CA LYS A 31 1.94 -0.10 -27.21
C LYS A 31 3.24 0.68 -27.53
N ALA A 32 4.17 0.72 -26.60
CA ALA A 32 5.47 1.37 -26.80
C ALA A 32 6.49 0.41 -27.44
N ILE A 33 6.22 -0.88 -27.47
CA ILE A 33 7.13 -1.92 -27.90
C ILE A 33 6.91 -2.18 -29.40
N GLN A 34 7.99 -2.15 -30.17
CA GLN A 34 8.04 -2.53 -31.57
C GLN A 34 8.22 -4.05 -31.69
N LYS A 35 9.20 -4.59 -30.97
CA LYS A 35 9.55 -6.01 -31.01
C LYS A 35 10.03 -6.48 -29.64
N ALA A 36 9.70 -7.71 -29.31
CA ALA A 36 10.26 -8.44 -28.17
C ALA A 36 10.64 -9.85 -28.64
N ASP A 37 11.68 -10.43 -28.07
CA ASP A 37 12.09 -11.78 -28.42
C ASP A 37 10.97 -12.77 -28.09
N GLU A 38 10.68 -13.66 -29.03
CA GLU A 38 9.56 -14.62 -28.95
C GLU A 38 9.75 -15.66 -27.83
N SER A 39 10.99 -15.93 -27.44
CA SER A 39 11.33 -16.88 -26.37
C SER A 39 11.10 -16.33 -24.96
N LEU A 40 10.77 -15.03 -24.82
CA LEU A 40 10.62 -14.38 -23.52
C LEU A 40 9.46 -14.93 -22.70
N GLN A 41 9.77 -15.34 -21.49
CA GLN A 41 8.82 -15.85 -20.53
C GLN A 41 8.50 -14.83 -19.43
N MET A 42 7.41 -15.09 -18.72
CA MET A 42 6.92 -14.27 -17.61
C MET A 42 8.00 -14.04 -16.54
N GLY A 43 8.22 -12.78 -16.20
CA GLY A 43 9.12 -12.37 -15.13
C GLY A 43 10.60 -12.42 -15.49
N GLN A 44 10.98 -12.74 -16.73
CA GLN A 44 12.38 -12.74 -17.14
C GLN A 44 12.95 -11.32 -17.19
N THR A 45 14.27 -11.23 -16.97
CA THR A 45 15.04 -9.99 -17.11
C THR A 45 15.31 -9.73 -18.57
N VAL A 46 14.96 -8.55 -19.05
CA VAL A 46 15.17 -8.10 -20.41
C VAL A 46 16.01 -6.83 -20.46
N GLU A 47 16.76 -6.69 -21.52
CA GLU A 47 17.35 -5.44 -21.95
C GLU A 47 16.35 -4.69 -22.84
N VAL A 48 16.16 -3.40 -22.58
CA VAL A 48 15.32 -2.53 -23.39
C VAL A 48 16.20 -1.56 -24.15
N VAL A 49 16.01 -1.51 -25.45
CA VAL A 49 16.79 -0.66 -26.35
C VAL A 49 15.86 0.17 -27.26
N ASN A 50 16.39 1.26 -27.81
CA ASN A 50 15.72 1.99 -28.88
C ASN A 50 15.94 1.32 -30.26
N GLN A 51 15.43 1.92 -31.32
CA GLN A 51 15.60 1.38 -32.69
C GLN A 51 17.06 1.39 -33.19
N ALA A 52 17.91 2.25 -32.67
CA ALA A 52 19.32 2.30 -32.98
C ALA A 52 20.15 1.24 -32.21
N GLY A 53 19.51 0.48 -31.32
CA GLY A 53 20.18 -0.51 -30.48
C GLY A 53 20.83 0.09 -29.22
N GLU A 54 20.55 1.35 -28.91
CA GLU A 54 21.10 2.00 -27.72
C GLU A 54 20.35 1.55 -26.47
N PHE A 55 21.10 1.23 -25.41
CA PHE A 55 20.58 0.80 -24.12
C PHE A 55 19.69 1.87 -23.46
N LEU A 56 18.55 1.44 -22.90
CA LEU A 56 17.63 2.30 -22.17
C LEU A 56 17.46 1.86 -20.72
N CYS A 57 17.25 0.57 -20.48
CA CYS A 57 17.13 0.02 -19.11
C CYS A 57 17.19 -1.52 -19.13
N TYR A 58 17.48 -2.10 -17.97
CA TYR A 58 17.09 -3.47 -17.65
C TYR A 58 15.74 -3.47 -16.95
N GLY A 59 14.88 -4.44 -17.25
CA GLY A 59 13.57 -4.56 -16.66
C GLY A 59 13.05 -6.00 -16.58
N LEU A 60 11.87 -6.15 -15.99
CA LEU A 60 11.18 -7.44 -15.83
C LEU A 60 9.99 -7.51 -16.77
N TYR A 61 9.95 -8.57 -17.58
CA TYR A 61 8.95 -8.76 -18.65
C TYR A 61 7.65 -9.37 -18.14
N SER A 62 6.52 -8.80 -18.56
CA SER A 62 5.16 -9.20 -18.18
C SER A 62 4.30 -9.42 -19.43
N PRO A 63 4.23 -10.63 -20.03
CA PRO A 63 3.55 -10.87 -21.31
C PRO A 63 2.05 -10.59 -21.28
N ASN A 64 1.40 -10.71 -20.15
CA ASN A 64 -0.05 -10.53 -19.99
C ASN A 64 -0.46 -9.10 -19.60
N SER A 65 0.49 -8.28 -19.12
CA SER A 65 0.21 -6.94 -18.57
C SER A 65 0.23 -5.87 -19.67
N GLN A 66 -0.57 -4.81 -19.50
CA GLN A 66 -0.40 -3.58 -20.28
C GLN A 66 0.92 -2.87 -19.94
N ILE A 67 1.41 -2.98 -18.71
CA ILE A 67 2.76 -2.58 -18.33
C ILE A 67 3.68 -3.76 -18.67
N ARG A 68 4.13 -3.80 -19.91
CA ARG A 68 4.84 -4.93 -20.51
C ARG A 68 6.22 -5.15 -19.91
N VAL A 69 6.93 -4.09 -19.57
CA VAL A 69 8.21 -4.16 -18.85
C VAL A 69 8.21 -3.15 -17.71
N ARG A 70 8.71 -3.56 -16.55
CA ARG A 70 9.00 -2.68 -15.43
C ARG A 70 10.51 -2.54 -15.29
N ALA A 71 11.02 -1.33 -15.50
CA ALA A 71 12.44 -1.04 -15.39
C ALA A 71 12.94 -1.29 -13.96
N LEU A 72 14.07 -1.95 -13.85
CA LEU A 72 14.81 -2.16 -12.60
C LEU A 72 16.06 -1.29 -12.55
N SER A 73 16.79 -1.14 -13.65
CA SER A 73 18.01 -0.32 -13.69
C SER A 73 18.09 0.44 -15.00
N PHE A 74 18.48 1.71 -14.91
CA PHE A 74 18.82 2.59 -16.05
C PHE A 74 20.32 2.68 -16.28
N ASP A 75 21.13 1.91 -15.53
CA ASP A 75 22.58 1.79 -15.67
C ASP A 75 22.91 0.42 -16.28
N GLU A 76 23.57 0.42 -17.43
CA GLU A 76 23.97 -0.78 -18.19
C GLU A 76 25.00 -1.64 -17.45
N ASN A 77 25.74 -1.06 -16.50
CA ASN A 77 26.74 -1.77 -15.71
C ASN A 77 26.12 -2.54 -14.52
N VAL A 78 24.85 -2.30 -14.20
CA VAL A 78 24.16 -2.94 -13.07
C VAL A 78 23.61 -4.30 -13.46
N LYS A 79 24.15 -5.37 -12.87
CA LYS A 79 23.64 -6.73 -13.04
C LYS A 79 22.41 -6.97 -12.19
N ILE A 80 21.33 -7.44 -12.79
CA ILE A 80 20.10 -7.80 -12.09
C ILE A 80 20.26 -9.19 -11.45
N THR A 81 20.45 -9.21 -10.15
CA THR A 81 20.74 -10.42 -9.36
C THR A 81 19.90 -10.42 -8.07
N ASP A 82 19.84 -11.57 -7.39
CA ASP A 82 19.26 -11.69 -6.05
C ASP A 82 19.92 -10.72 -5.06
N ALA A 83 21.24 -10.53 -5.18
CA ALA A 83 21.99 -9.61 -4.33
C ALA A 83 21.54 -8.14 -4.52
N LEU A 84 21.25 -7.71 -5.76
CA LEU A 84 20.70 -6.39 -6.02
C LEU A 84 19.33 -6.21 -5.37
N ILE A 85 18.45 -7.21 -5.48
CA ILE A 85 17.13 -7.16 -4.87
C ILE A 85 17.25 -7.10 -3.34
N ALA A 86 18.09 -7.95 -2.75
CA ALA A 86 18.36 -7.93 -1.31
C ALA A 86 18.90 -6.58 -0.83
N SER A 87 19.86 -5.98 -1.58
CA SER A 87 20.37 -4.64 -1.28
C SER A 87 19.25 -3.59 -1.27
N ARG A 88 18.41 -3.55 -2.30
CA ARG A 88 17.29 -2.60 -2.39
C ARG A 88 16.28 -2.75 -1.26
N VAL A 89 16.01 -3.98 -0.82
CA VAL A 89 15.17 -4.23 0.36
C VAL A 89 15.82 -3.60 1.61
N LYS A 90 17.12 -3.80 1.81
CA LYS A 90 17.88 -3.22 2.94
C LYS A 90 17.88 -1.69 2.88
N ASP A 91 18.12 -1.12 1.71
CA ASP A 91 18.11 0.33 1.47
C ASP A 91 16.75 0.94 1.75
N ALA A 92 15.68 0.35 1.22
CA ALA A 92 14.31 0.78 1.48
C ALA A 92 14.01 0.82 2.98
N ILE A 93 14.35 -0.23 3.73
CA ILE A 93 14.14 -0.29 5.18
C ILE A 93 14.97 0.77 5.91
N SER A 94 16.21 1.01 5.48
CA SER A 94 17.09 1.99 6.09
C SER A 94 16.54 3.42 6.02
N LEU A 95 15.82 3.76 4.95
CA LEU A 95 15.14 5.06 4.78
C LEU A 95 14.01 5.28 5.80
N ARG A 96 13.49 4.21 6.45
CA ARG A 96 12.38 4.28 7.41
C ARG A 96 12.82 4.39 8.87
N LYS A 97 14.11 4.47 9.17
CA LYS A 97 14.65 4.54 10.55
C LYS A 97 14.01 5.64 11.38
N ASN A 98 13.84 6.84 10.81
CA ASN A 98 13.22 7.95 11.51
C ASN A 98 11.72 7.74 11.81
N VAL A 99 11.02 6.92 11.02
CA VAL A 99 9.61 6.58 11.26
C VAL A 99 9.51 5.67 12.48
N PHE A 100 10.38 4.68 12.59
CA PHE A 100 10.47 3.81 13.77
C PHE A 100 10.87 4.58 15.02
N ALA A 101 11.88 5.45 14.92
CA ALA A 101 12.38 6.25 16.04
C ALA A 101 11.32 7.15 16.69
N ARG A 102 10.24 7.49 15.94
CA ARG A 102 9.09 8.25 16.44
C ARG A 102 8.07 7.38 17.20
N GLY A 103 8.34 6.11 17.43
CA GLY A 103 7.46 5.19 18.15
C GLY A 103 6.28 4.71 17.30
N ASN A 104 6.54 4.45 16.00
CA ASN A 104 5.57 3.85 15.09
C ASN A 104 5.84 2.36 14.94
N ASP A 105 4.85 1.53 15.24
CA ASP A 105 4.91 0.08 15.08
C ASP A 105 4.26 -0.40 13.76
N GLY A 106 3.50 0.49 13.10
CA GLY A 106 2.96 0.31 11.75
C GLY A 106 3.74 1.15 10.73
N VAL A 107 4.52 0.50 9.85
CA VAL A 107 5.42 1.21 8.93
C VAL A 107 5.46 0.55 7.56
N ARG A 108 5.28 1.35 6.49
CA ARG A 108 5.60 0.89 5.13
C ARG A 108 7.08 0.73 4.96
N LEU A 109 7.54 -0.52 4.84
CA LEU A 109 8.94 -0.87 4.62
C LEU A 109 9.37 -0.67 3.18
N ILE A 110 8.50 -1.06 2.22
CA ILE A 110 8.78 -1.03 0.78
C ILE A 110 7.58 -0.46 0.04
N SER A 111 7.82 0.52 -0.83
CA SER A 111 6.82 1.24 -1.60
C SER A 111 7.03 1.10 -3.12
N SER A 112 7.10 -0.13 -3.60
CA SER A 112 7.10 -0.48 -5.02
C SER A 112 8.14 0.30 -5.84
N GLU A 113 7.72 1.00 -6.89
CA GLU A 113 8.59 1.77 -7.78
C GLU A 113 9.37 2.86 -7.05
N GLY A 114 8.83 3.40 -5.96
CA GLY A 114 9.52 4.42 -5.14
C GLY A 114 10.79 3.90 -4.45
N ASP A 115 10.88 2.58 -4.26
CA ASP A 115 12.06 1.92 -3.69
C ASP A 115 12.78 1.03 -4.71
N LEU A 116 12.55 1.25 -6.01
CA LEU A 116 13.14 0.49 -7.11
C LEU A 116 12.86 -1.03 -7.06
N LEU A 117 11.72 -1.41 -6.46
CA LEU A 117 11.22 -2.79 -6.35
C LEU A 117 9.79 -2.88 -6.95
N PRO A 118 9.64 -2.67 -8.27
CA PRO A 118 8.36 -2.42 -8.92
C PRO A 118 7.37 -3.58 -8.75
N GLY A 119 6.22 -3.27 -8.16
CA GLY A 119 5.17 -4.24 -7.87
C GLY A 119 5.29 -4.94 -6.51
N LEU A 120 6.24 -4.55 -5.65
CA LEU A 120 6.36 -5.04 -4.27
C LEU A 120 5.93 -3.97 -3.27
N ILE A 121 5.01 -4.31 -2.41
CA ILE A 121 4.68 -3.57 -1.20
C ILE A 121 5.04 -4.46 0.00
N ALA A 122 5.64 -3.86 1.03
CA ALA A 122 5.81 -4.52 2.32
C ALA A 122 5.49 -3.54 3.44
N ASP A 123 4.58 -3.93 4.33
CA ASP A 123 4.17 -3.15 5.50
C ASP A 123 4.44 -3.97 6.77
N LYS A 124 5.08 -3.35 7.76
CA LYS A 124 5.28 -3.95 9.07
C LYS A 124 4.18 -3.48 10.03
N TYR A 125 3.64 -4.43 10.77
CA TYR A 125 2.64 -4.25 11.83
C TYR A 125 3.08 -5.07 13.05
N ASN A 126 3.72 -4.45 14.03
CA ASN A 126 4.34 -5.12 15.18
C ASN A 126 5.28 -6.27 14.72
N GLU A 127 4.95 -7.51 15.12
CA GLU A 127 5.66 -8.75 14.77
C GLU A 127 5.25 -9.37 13.42
N PHE A 128 4.45 -8.68 12.62
CA PHE A 128 4.04 -9.13 11.29
C PHE A 128 4.57 -8.23 10.19
N ILE A 129 5.05 -8.83 9.10
CA ILE A 129 5.34 -8.14 7.85
C ILE A 129 4.36 -8.67 6.80
N VAL A 130 3.58 -7.76 6.23
CA VAL A 130 2.63 -8.09 5.17
C VAL A 130 3.23 -7.71 3.84
N ILE A 131 3.46 -8.70 2.98
CA ILE A 131 3.93 -8.48 1.61
C ILE A 131 2.76 -8.54 0.63
N SER A 132 2.79 -7.69 -0.39
CA SER A 132 1.87 -7.73 -1.53
C SER A 132 2.68 -7.61 -2.81
N ILE A 133 2.66 -8.65 -3.63
CA ILE A 133 3.38 -8.72 -4.89
C ILE A 133 2.37 -8.67 -6.03
N SER A 134 2.44 -7.63 -6.84
CA SER A 134 1.50 -7.37 -7.93
C SER A 134 2.08 -7.60 -9.33
N SER A 135 3.40 -7.83 -9.45
CA SER A 135 4.07 -8.06 -10.74
C SER A 135 4.72 -9.42 -10.83
N CYS A 136 4.65 -10.06 -11.99
CA CYS A 136 5.25 -11.37 -12.22
C CYS A 136 6.77 -11.35 -12.12
N GLY A 137 7.39 -10.24 -12.45
CA GLY A 137 8.84 -10.08 -12.28
C GLY A 137 9.25 -10.15 -10.81
N MET A 138 8.55 -9.43 -9.94
CA MET A 138 8.87 -9.42 -8.52
C MET A 138 8.49 -10.74 -7.81
N GLU A 139 7.50 -11.48 -8.35
CA GLU A 139 7.15 -12.82 -7.86
C GLU A 139 8.34 -13.79 -7.90
N ARG A 140 9.22 -13.67 -8.89
CA ARG A 140 10.43 -14.52 -9.02
C ARG A 140 11.42 -14.31 -7.88
N TYR A 141 11.43 -13.11 -7.31
CA TYR A 141 12.34 -12.73 -6.23
C TYR A 141 11.73 -12.88 -4.83
N LYS A 142 10.51 -13.44 -4.74
CA LYS A 142 9.79 -13.57 -3.46
C LYS A 142 10.64 -14.25 -2.37
N ASN A 143 11.36 -15.31 -2.71
CA ASN A 143 12.16 -16.06 -1.73
C ASN A 143 13.29 -15.18 -1.14
N ILE A 144 14.08 -14.51 -1.99
CA ILE A 144 15.16 -13.64 -1.51
C ILE A 144 14.61 -12.41 -0.76
N ILE A 145 13.46 -11.87 -1.16
CA ILE A 145 12.77 -10.78 -0.44
C ILE A 145 12.40 -11.25 0.97
N CYS A 146 11.71 -12.39 1.10
CA CYS A 146 11.30 -12.93 2.40
C CYS A 146 12.51 -13.28 3.28
N GLN A 147 13.55 -13.87 2.70
CA GLN A 147 14.79 -14.17 3.41
C GLN A 147 15.45 -12.90 3.93
N THR A 148 15.59 -11.86 3.11
CA THR A 148 16.18 -10.58 3.50
C THR A 148 15.35 -9.88 4.58
N LEU A 149 14.02 -9.93 4.49
CA LEU A 149 13.13 -9.40 5.54
C LEU A 149 13.35 -10.14 6.87
N LYS A 150 13.50 -11.47 6.84
CA LYS A 150 13.80 -12.28 8.04
C LYS A 150 15.19 -12.05 8.61
N GLU A 151 16.19 -11.75 7.78
CA GLU A 151 17.54 -11.35 8.26
C GLU A 151 17.49 -10.05 9.06
N ILE A 152 16.63 -9.09 8.65
CA ILE A 152 16.52 -7.78 9.30
C ILE A 152 15.55 -7.82 10.50
N PHE A 153 14.49 -8.61 10.42
CA PHE A 153 13.44 -8.75 11.43
C PHE A 153 13.23 -10.24 11.76
N PRO A 154 14.17 -10.88 12.47
CA PRO A 154 14.13 -12.33 12.72
C PRO A 154 12.91 -12.78 13.52
N GLU A 155 12.33 -11.90 14.36
CA GLU A 155 11.14 -12.15 15.15
C GLU A 155 9.84 -12.11 14.35
N CYS A 156 9.82 -11.41 13.18
CA CYS A 156 8.57 -11.15 12.47
C CYS A 156 8.10 -12.38 11.67
N SER A 157 6.81 -12.63 11.72
CA SER A 157 6.11 -13.50 10.76
C SER A 157 5.86 -12.75 9.45
N ILE A 158 5.87 -13.46 8.31
CA ILE A 158 5.58 -12.88 7.00
C ILE A 158 4.25 -13.43 6.49
N TYR A 159 3.31 -12.53 6.23
CA TYR A 159 1.99 -12.82 5.68
C TYR A 159 1.85 -12.22 4.27
N GLU A 160 1.26 -12.96 3.34
CA GLU A 160 1.06 -12.47 1.96
C GLU A 160 -0.38 -11.99 1.74
N ARG A 161 -0.53 -10.79 1.18
CA ARG A 161 -1.77 -10.16 0.71
C ARG A 161 -1.64 -9.78 -0.76
N SER A 162 -1.40 -10.81 -1.61
CA SER A 162 -1.33 -10.68 -3.06
C SER A 162 -2.67 -11.07 -3.71
N ASP A 163 -3.76 -10.53 -3.15
CA ASP A 163 -5.16 -10.77 -3.53
C ASP A 163 -5.78 -9.61 -4.35
N THR A 164 -4.93 -8.77 -4.94
CA THR A 164 -5.38 -7.62 -5.73
C THR A 164 -5.78 -8.01 -7.17
N LYS A 165 -6.77 -7.29 -7.73
CA LYS A 165 -7.22 -7.47 -9.13
C LYS A 165 -6.10 -7.24 -10.17
N SER A 166 -5.09 -6.44 -9.84
CA SER A 166 -3.93 -6.19 -10.72
C SER A 166 -3.10 -7.44 -10.96
N ARG A 167 -3.04 -8.35 -10.00
CA ARG A 167 -2.29 -9.60 -10.08
C ARG A 167 -2.83 -10.54 -11.18
N ALA A 168 -4.14 -10.60 -11.35
CA ALA A 168 -4.77 -11.37 -12.44
C ALA A 168 -4.35 -10.83 -13.83
N LYS A 169 -4.17 -9.52 -13.98
CA LYS A 169 -3.68 -8.90 -15.22
C LYS A 169 -2.22 -9.25 -15.54
N GLU A 170 -1.47 -9.66 -14.54
CA GLU A 170 -0.09 -10.16 -14.69
C GLU A 170 -0.03 -11.66 -15.00
N GLY A 171 -1.17 -12.36 -15.03
CA GLY A 171 -1.25 -13.82 -15.21
C GLY A 171 -0.87 -14.60 -13.95
N LEU A 172 -0.91 -13.97 -12.78
CA LEU A 172 -0.54 -14.57 -11.50
C LEU A 172 -1.78 -15.02 -10.71
N PRO A 173 -1.73 -16.17 -10.02
CA PRO A 173 -2.79 -16.59 -9.13
C PRO A 173 -2.88 -15.67 -7.90
N VAL A 174 -4.08 -15.53 -7.35
CA VAL A 174 -4.29 -14.90 -6.04
C VAL A 174 -3.54 -15.69 -4.96
N ARG A 175 -2.85 -14.97 -4.06
CA ARG A 175 -2.17 -15.55 -2.91
C ARG A 175 -2.51 -14.76 -1.65
N LYS A 176 -2.88 -15.49 -0.60
CA LYS A 176 -3.18 -14.94 0.72
C LYS A 176 -2.87 -16.00 1.76
N GLY A 177 -2.15 -15.63 2.82
CA GLY A 177 -1.82 -16.55 3.91
C GLY A 177 -0.41 -16.36 4.45
N VAL A 178 -0.08 -17.18 5.44
CA VAL A 178 1.25 -17.21 6.06
C VAL A 178 2.29 -17.70 5.07
N VAL A 179 3.39 -16.97 4.94
CA VAL A 179 4.58 -17.38 4.18
C VAL A 179 5.64 -17.94 5.12
N ILE A 180 5.86 -17.27 6.26
CA ILE A 180 6.83 -17.68 7.30
C ILE A 180 6.24 -17.31 8.67
N GLY A 181 6.30 -18.22 9.63
CA GLY A 181 5.92 -17.97 11.02
C GLY A 181 4.45 -18.31 11.30
N THR A 182 3.74 -17.46 12.02
CA THR A 182 2.40 -17.70 12.56
C THR A 182 1.32 -16.88 11.88
N GLU A 183 0.07 -17.32 12.00
CA GLU A 183 -1.13 -16.60 11.58
C GLU A 183 -1.34 -15.37 12.48
N PRO A 184 -1.66 -14.18 11.93
CA PRO A 184 -2.04 -13.04 12.74
C PRO A 184 -3.42 -13.21 13.38
N ASP A 185 -3.64 -12.58 14.53
CA ASP A 185 -4.96 -12.43 15.12
C ASP A 185 -5.91 -11.67 14.19
N ASP A 186 -7.21 -11.73 14.44
CA ASP A 186 -8.22 -11.04 13.62
C ASP A 186 -8.08 -9.52 13.68
N THR A 187 -7.63 -9.00 14.82
CA THR A 187 -7.31 -7.58 14.99
C THR A 187 -6.07 -7.45 15.85
N ILE A 188 -5.07 -6.77 15.30
CA ILE A 188 -3.89 -6.34 16.05
C ILE A 188 -3.91 -4.83 16.24
N TYR A 189 -3.12 -4.31 17.17
CA TYR A 189 -3.07 -2.88 17.46
C TYR A 189 -1.66 -2.37 17.23
N VAL A 190 -1.50 -1.39 16.36
CA VAL A 190 -0.20 -0.77 16.07
C VAL A 190 -0.15 0.66 16.58
N ARG A 191 0.94 1.00 17.23
CA ARG A 191 1.12 2.32 17.84
C ARG A 191 1.56 3.34 16.78
N GLU A 192 0.98 4.52 16.84
CA GLU A 192 1.36 5.70 16.05
C GLU A 192 1.92 6.79 16.95
N GLU A 193 3.12 7.31 16.60
CA GLU A 193 3.86 8.39 17.29
C GLU A 193 3.98 8.15 18.81
N GLY A 194 4.07 6.90 19.22
CA GLY A 194 4.16 6.52 20.63
C GLY A 194 2.90 6.76 21.46
N GLN A 195 1.77 7.17 20.87
CA GLN A 195 0.62 7.73 21.60
C GLN A 195 -0.71 7.01 21.42
N VAL A 196 -1.04 6.60 20.19
CA VAL A 196 -2.35 6.03 19.84
C VAL A 196 -2.18 4.69 19.17
N TYR A 197 -2.91 3.69 19.63
CA TYR A 197 -2.96 2.36 19.02
C TYR A 197 -4.12 2.28 18.02
N ILE A 198 -3.78 1.96 16.77
CA ILE A 198 -4.73 1.84 15.66
C ILE A 198 -5.04 0.36 15.43
N PRO A 199 -6.33 -0.02 15.33
CA PRO A 199 -6.71 -1.39 14.97
C PRO A 199 -6.34 -1.70 13.52
N VAL A 200 -5.75 -2.86 13.30
CA VAL A 200 -5.32 -3.38 11.99
C VAL A 200 -5.86 -4.79 11.81
N ASP A 201 -6.48 -5.04 10.66
CA ASP A 201 -6.89 -6.38 10.24
C ASP A 201 -6.04 -6.79 9.03
N ILE A 202 -4.99 -7.59 9.31
CA ILE A 202 -4.07 -8.08 8.26
C ILE A 202 -4.80 -9.02 7.30
N LYS A 203 -5.70 -9.84 7.80
CA LYS A 203 -6.36 -10.88 7.00
C LYS A 203 -7.40 -10.33 6.04
N ASN A 204 -8.30 -9.48 6.51
CA ASN A 204 -9.48 -9.08 5.75
C ASN A 204 -9.61 -7.56 5.57
N GLY A 205 -8.75 -6.78 6.22
CA GLY A 205 -8.76 -5.33 6.14
C GLY A 205 -8.36 -4.80 4.76
N HIS A 206 -8.59 -3.52 4.55
CA HIS A 206 -8.21 -2.83 3.33
C HIS A 206 -6.68 -2.77 3.19
N LYS A 207 -6.20 -2.67 1.93
CA LYS A 207 -4.75 -2.64 1.62
C LYS A 207 -4.06 -3.90 2.18
N THR A 208 -3.06 -3.70 3.01
CA THR A 208 -2.32 -4.74 3.73
C THR A 208 -2.82 -4.92 5.18
N GLY A 209 -3.86 -4.17 5.57
CA GLY A 209 -4.46 -4.20 6.92
C GLY A 209 -4.91 -2.82 7.42
N ALA A 210 -4.19 -1.74 7.05
CA ALA A 210 -4.51 -0.36 7.45
C ALA A 210 -4.04 0.66 6.40
N TYR A 211 -4.50 1.90 6.55
CA TYR A 211 -4.07 3.06 5.76
C TYR A 211 -2.93 3.80 6.48
N LEU A 212 -1.70 3.32 6.34
CA LEU A 212 -0.52 3.90 7.00
C LEU A 212 -0.19 5.31 6.51
N ASP A 213 -0.55 5.64 5.27
CA ASP A 213 -0.36 6.94 4.63
C ASP A 213 -1.18 8.05 5.30
N GLN A 214 -2.30 7.74 5.96
CA GLN A 214 -3.15 8.69 6.66
C GLN A 214 -2.68 9.06 8.08
N ARG A 215 -1.56 8.52 8.56
CA ARG A 215 -1.08 8.79 9.93
C ARG A 215 -0.95 10.27 10.24
N LEU A 216 -0.30 11.06 9.40
CA LEU A 216 -0.12 12.50 9.62
C LEU A 216 -1.44 13.26 9.58
N SER A 217 -2.38 12.85 8.71
CA SER A 217 -3.73 13.42 8.67
C SER A 217 -4.51 13.12 9.96
N ARG A 218 -4.38 11.90 10.50
CA ARG A 218 -5.00 11.53 11.79
C ARG A 218 -4.46 12.38 12.96
N ILE A 219 -3.14 12.54 13.02
CA ILE A 219 -2.49 13.39 14.05
C ILE A 219 -2.99 14.83 13.93
N LYS A 220 -3.06 15.36 12.70
CA LYS A 220 -3.54 16.72 12.45
C LYS A 220 -5.00 16.87 12.89
N ALA A 221 -5.87 15.92 12.55
CA ALA A 221 -7.26 15.93 13.02
C ALA A 221 -7.33 15.93 14.56
N GLY A 222 -6.51 15.09 15.22
CA GLY A 222 -6.38 15.10 16.68
C GLY A 222 -5.99 16.47 17.25
N SER A 223 -5.03 17.16 16.65
CA SER A 223 -4.59 18.48 17.11
C SER A 223 -5.66 19.58 16.99
N LEU A 224 -6.66 19.37 16.15
CA LEU A 224 -7.79 20.30 15.95
C LEU A 224 -9.02 19.95 16.79
N SER A 225 -8.99 18.85 17.56
CA SER A 225 -10.19 18.27 18.17
C SER A 225 -10.47 18.73 19.59
N LYS A 226 -9.62 19.55 20.22
CA LYS A 226 -9.79 19.96 21.62
C LYS A 226 -11.13 20.65 21.87
N GLY A 227 -12.00 20.03 22.69
CA GLY A 227 -13.35 20.51 23.00
C GLY A 227 -14.36 20.38 21.87
N ALA A 228 -13.96 19.87 20.70
CA ALA A 228 -14.77 19.81 19.51
C ALA A 228 -15.80 18.67 19.54
N SER A 229 -16.94 18.93 18.87
CA SER A 229 -17.95 17.98 18.41
C SER A 229 -17.51 17.48 17.03
N VAL A 230 -17.09 16.23 16.90
CA VAL A 230 -16.47 15.70 15.69
C VAL A 230 -17.39 14.72 14.95
N LEU A 231 -17.54 14.89 13.64
CA LEU A 231 -18.17 13.91 12.76
C LEU A 231 -17.06 13.25 11.91
N ASN A 232 -16.88 11.95 12.05
CA ASN A 232 -15.92 11.15 11.31
C ASN A 232 -16.66 10.26 10.30
N CYS A 233 -16.70 10.70 9.05
CA CYS A 233 -17.35 10.02 7.94
C CYS A 233 -16.41 9.03 7.26
N PHE A 234 -16.96 7.88 6.80
CA PHE A 234 -16.16 6.78 6.24
C PHE A 234 -15.09 6.33 7.21
N SER A 235 -15.51 6.16 8.49
CA SER A 235 -14.60 6.09 9.62
C SER A 235 -13.69 4.86 9.62
N TYR A 236 -14.03 3.81 8.85
CA TYR A 236 -13.31 2.55 8.81
C TYR A 236 -13.05 2.02 10.24
N THR A 237 -11.83 1.61 10.60
CA THR A 237 -11.46 1.14 11.93
C THR A 237 -11.27 2.28 12.97
N GLY A 238 -11.76 3.47 12.66
CA GLY A 238 -11.85 4.58 13.61
C GLY A 238 -10.55 5.34 13.88
N GLY A 239 -9.50 5.16 13.10
CA GLY A 239 -8.20 5.77 13.37
C GLY A 239 -8.24 7.29 13.57
N PHE A 240 -8.99 8.02 12.75
CA PHE A 240 -9.21 9.47 12.93
C PHE A 240 -9.96 9.78 14.23
N GLY A 241 -10.99 8.98 14.56
CA GLY A 241 -11.75 9.12 15.79
C GLY A 241 -10.90 8.91 17.04
N LEU A 242 -10.00 7.91 17.03
CA LEU A 242 -9.07 7.64 18.13
C LEU A 242 -8.13 8.83 18.38
N TRP A 243 -7.55 9.39 17.31
CA TRP A 243 -6.72 10.58 17.41
C TRP A 243 -7.50 11.83 17.86
N ALA A 244 -8.75 11.99 17.39
CA ALA A 244 -9.61 13.08 17.82
C ALA A 244 -9.96 12.98 19.31
N LEU A 245 -10.28 11.77 19.84
CA LEU A 245 -10.46 11.56 21.28
C LEU A 245 -9.20 11.88 22.07
N LYS A 246 -8.05 11.39 21.63
CA LYS A 246 -6.74 11.66 22.23
C LYS A 246 -6.46 13.17 22.27
N GLY A 247 -6.86 13.89 21.20
CA GLY A 247 -6.75 15.34 21.10
C GLY A 247 -7.75 16.12 21.94
N GLY A 248 -8.65 15.44 22.68
CA GLY A 248 -9.60 16.05 23.61
C GLY A 248 -10.94 16.42 23.00
N ALA A 249 -11.40 15.73 21.96
CA ALA A 249 -12.75 15.89 21.43
C ALA A 249 -13.80 15.70 22.54
N LYS A 250 -14.81 16.58 22.56
CA LYS A 250 -15.94 16.49 23.50
C LYS A 250 -16.83 15.29 23.19
N ARG A 251 -17.09 15.06 21.92
CA ARG A 251 -17.86 13.92 21.39
C ARG A 251 -17.44 13.59 19.97
N ILE A 252 -17.62 12.33 19.60
CA ILE A 252 -17.32 11.85 18.23
C ILE A 252 -18.44 10.95 17.76
N GLU A 253 -18.85 11.14 16.50
CA GLU A 253 -19.72 10.24 15.78
C GLU A 253 -18.92 9.60 14.63
N ASN A 254 -18.69 8.29 14.72
CA ASN A 254 -18.03 7.49 13.69
C ASN A 254 -19.09 6.84 12.81
N VAL A 255 -19.10 7.15 11.52
CA VAL A 255 -20.11 6.66 10.57
C VAL A 255 -19.43 5.83 9.49
N ASP A 256 -19.84 4.57 9.34
CA ASP A 256 -19.37 3.66 8.31
C ASP A 256 -20.47 2.63 7.97
N VAL A 257 -20.40 2.03 6.79
CA VAL A 257 -21.30 0.95 6.40
C VAL A 257 -20.85 -0.40 6.95
N SER A 258 -19.57 -0.55 7.27
CA SER A 258 -18.96 -1.78 7.75
C SER A 258 -19.11 -1.93 9.26
N GLU A 259 -19.95 -2.85 9.69
CA GLU A 259 -20.10 -3.20 11.12
C GLU A 259 -18.80 -3.77 11.69
N HIS A 260 -18.10 -4.59 10.91
CA HIS A 260 -16.80 -5.13 11.31
C HIS A 260 -15.79 -4.02 11.63
N ALA A 261 -15.69 -3.01 10.76
CA ALA A 261 -14.80 -1.87 10.98
C ALA A 261 -15.20 -1.03 12.20
N LEU A 262 -16.51 -0.79 12.40
CA LEU A 262 -17.01 -0.07 13.56
C LEU A 262 -16.77 -0.83 14.89
N ASN A 263 -16.85 -2.16 14.87
CA ASN A 263 -16.51 -2.98 16.03
C ASN A 263 -15.01 -2.86 16.36
N ALA A 264 -14.13 -2.89 15.36
CA ALA A 264 -12.70 -2.65 15.56
C ALA A 264 -12.44 -1.22 16.10
N ALA A 265 -13.17 -0.21 15.62
CA ALA A 265 -13.09 1.14 16.15
C ALA A 265 -13.50 1.22 17.62
N LYS A 266 -14.59 0.53 17.99
CA LYS A 266 -15.09 0.48 19.37
C LYS A 266 -14.08 -0.21 20.31
N THR A 267 -13.52 -1.36 19.90
CA THR A 267 -12.47 -2.02 20.71
C THR A 267 -11.19 -1.19 20.77
N GLY A 268 -10.87 -0.44 19.69
CA GLY A 268 -9.76 0.52 19.67
C GLY A 268 -9.88 1.61 20.73
N VAL A 269 -11.09 2.13 21.02
CA VAL A 269 -11.32 3.10 22.10
C VAL A 269 -10.95 2.50 23.45
N ALA A 270 -11.41 1.28 23.73
CA ALA A 270 -11.11 0.58 24.98
C ALA A 270 -9.62 0.28 25.11
N PHE A 271 -8.98 -0.20 24.03
CA PHE A 271 -7.56 -0.53 24.01
C PHE A 271 -6.66 0.70 24.31
N ASN A 272 -7.07 1.88 23.85
CA ASN A 272 -6.38 3.13 24.13
C ASN A 272 -6.76 3.77 25.48
N HIS A 273 -7.57 3.12 26.31
CA HIS A 273 -8.08 3.64 27.57
C HIS A 273 -8.78 5.02 27.40
N LEU A 274 -9.46 5.23 26.27
CA LEU A 274 -10.22 6.44 25.98
C LEU A 274 -11.66 6.28 26.46
N ASP A 275 -12.34 7.41 26.71
CA ASP A 275 -13.72 7.41 27.23
C ASP A 275 -14.75 6.99 26.15
N PRO A 276 -15.36 5.81 26.28
CA PRO A 276 -16.36 5.34 25.31
C PRO A 276 -17.66 6.17 25.36
N GLY A 277 -17.95 6.86 26.46
CA GLY A 277 -19.12 7.74 26.58
C GLY A 277 -19.09 8.94 25.66
N ARG A 278 -17.91 9.26 25.09
CA ARG A 278 -17.76 10.31 24.08
C ARG A 278 -17.94 9.83 22.65
N CYS A 279 -18.18 8.53 22.42
CA CYS A 279 -18.20 7.93 21.09
C CYS A 279 -19.57 7.40 20.73
N LYS A 280 -19.99 7.69 19.50
CA LYS A 280 -21.05 6.95 18.82
C LYS A 280 -20.45 6.21 17.61
N PHE A 281 -20.96 5.01 17.36
CA PHE A 281 -20.60 4.18 16.22
C PHE A 281 -21.88 3.87 15.45
N LEU A 282 -21.99 4.38 14.22
CA LEU A 282 -23.23 4.40 13.46
C LEU A 282 -23.03 3.62 12.15
N LYS A 283 -23.66 2.44 12.05
CA LYS A 283 -23.70 1.68 10.80
C LYS A 283 -24.75 2.32 9.88
N LYS A 284 -24.33 3.28 9.08
CA LYS A 284 -25.19 4.01 8.13
C LYS A 284 -24.43 4.30 6.83
N ASP A 285 -25.18 4.44 5.74
CA ASP A 285 -24.66 5.08 4.54
C ASP A 285 -24.33 6.54 4.85
N VAL A 286 -23.08 6.94 4.59
CA VAL A 286 -22.60 8.28 4.97
C VAL A 286 -23.36 9.38 4.24
N PHE A 287 -23.70 9.19 2.96
CA PHE A 287 -24.44 10.21 2.19
C PHE A 287 -25.86 10.41 2.71
N ALA A 288 -26.53 9.31 3.04
CA ALA A 288 -27.86 9.37 3.66
C ALA A 288 -27.78 10.03 5.03
N TYR A 289 -26.76 9.67 5.83
CA TYR A 289 -26.55 10.25 7.15
C TYR A 289 -26.28 11.76 7.10
N LEU A 290 -25.44 12.22 6.18
CA LEU A 290 -25.16 13.65 6.01
C LEU A 290 -26.43 14.45 5.65
N ARG A 291 -27.29 13.93 4.76
CA ARG A 291 -28.58 14.54 4.43
C ARG A 291 -29.48 14.64 5.68
N GLU A 292 -29.62 13.55 6.42
CA GLU A 292 -30.36 13.52 7.69
C GLU A 292 -29.83 14.58 8.67
N GLN A 293 -28.51 14.73 8.80
CA GLN A 293 -27.93 15.73 9.69
C GLN A 293 -28.19 17.16 9.25
N VAL A 294 -28.21 17.44 7.95
CA VAL A 294 -28.56 18.75 7.39
C VAL A 294 -30.01 19.07 7.69
N GLU A 295 -30.94 18.13 7.44
CA GLU A 295 -32.38 18.28 7.72
C GLU A 295 -32.65 18.53 9.21
N ASN A 296 -31.89 17.87 10.09
CA ASN A 296 -31.98 18.04 11.55
C ASN A 296 -31.28 19.31 12.08
N GLY A 297 -30.67 20.11 11.20
CA GLY A 297 -29.91 21.30 11.60
C GLY A 297 -28.67 20.98 12.51
N ALA A 298 -28.15 19.78 12.44
CA ALA A 298 -27.01 19.36 13.26
C ALA A 298 -25.75 20.18 12.94
N LYS A 299 -24.95 20.46 13.96
CA LYS A 299 -23.71 21.22 13.82
C LYS A 299 -22.55 20.46 14.45
N TYR A 300 -21.41 20.49 13.78
CA TYR A 300 -20.14 19.91 14.21
C TYR A 300 -19.05 20.97 14.11
N ASP A 301 -18.10 20.94 15.06
CA ASP A 301 -16.95 21.84 15.03
C ASP A 301 -15.87 21.34 14.07
N LEU A 302 -15.80 20.01 13.84
CA LEU A 302 -14.87 19.36 12.92
C LEU A 302 -15.59 18.23 12.17
N VAL A 303 -15.50 18.25 10.84
CA VAL A 303 -15.99 17.16 9.98
C VAL A 303 -14.79 16.56 9.25
N ILE A 304 -14.62 15.24 9.37
CA ILE A 304 -13.57 14.46 8.70
C ILE A 304 -14.24 13.68 7.59
N LEU A 305 -13.76 13.87 6.34
CA LEU A 305 -14.27 13.20 5.15
C LEU A 305 -13.09 12.49 4.47
N ASP A 306 -13.04 11.17 4.59
CA ASP A 306 -12.06 10.32 3.92
C ASP A 306 -12.77 9.25 3.07
N PRO A 307 -13.46 9.68 1.98
CA PRO A 307 -14.33 8.81 1.20
C PRO A 307 -13.53 7.82 0.35
N PRO A 308 -14.15 6.68 -0.01
CA PRO A 308 -13.61 5.80 -1.03
C PRO A 308 -13.57 6.49 -2.39
N LYS A 309 -12.84 5.92 -3.33
CA LYS A 309 -12.76 6.43 -4.71
C LYS A 309 -14.15 6.39 -5.37
N PHE A 310 -14.72 7.56 -5.67
CA PHE A 310 -16.04 7.67 -6.30
C PHE A 310 -16.01 7.54 -7.83
N ALA A 311 -14.93 7.98 -8.48
CA ALA A 311 -14.77 7.90 -9.92
C ALA A 311 -13.76 6.83 -10.30
N GLU A 312 -14.21 5.76 -10.93
CA GLU A 312 -13.33 4.73 -11.49
C GLU A 312 -12.73 5.13 -12.85
N SER A 313 -13.38 6.07 -13.55
CA SER A 313 -12.95 6.57 -14.86
C SER A 313 -13.32 8.05 -15.03
N ALA A 314 -12.69 8.72 -16.01
CA ALA A 314 -13.01 10.10 -16.37
C ALA A 314 -14.50 10.30 -16.74
N ALA A 315 -15.13 9.29 -17.34
CA ALA A 315 -16.55 9.33 -17.70
C ALA A 315 -17.47 9.45 -16.47
N ASN A 316 -17.05 8.94 -15.31
CA ASN A 316 -17.82 8.96 -14.07
C ASN A 316 -17.56 10.21 -13.21
N LEU A 317 -16.61 11.06 -13.62
CA LEU A 317 -16.17 12.21 -12.81
C LEU A 317 -17.31 13.16 -12.46
N LYS A 318 -18.14 13.56 -13.47
CA LYS A 318 -19.28 14.48 -13.24
C LYS A 318 -20.31 13.93 -12.25
N LYS A 319 -20.55 12.61 -12.28
CA LYS A 319 -21.46 11.93 -11.35
C LYS A 319 -20.84 11.87 -9.94
N ALA A 320 -19.55 11.57 -9.85
CA ALA A 320 -18.80 11.49 -8.60
C ALA A 320 -18.69 12.85 -7.88
N CYS A 321 -18.60 13.98 -8.64
CA CYS A 321 -18.56 15.31 -8.05
C CYS A 321 -19.92 15.82 -7.54
N ARG A 322 -21.03 15.11 -7.82
CA ARG A 322 -22.37 15.48 -7.34
C ARG A 322 -22.79 14.71 -6.07
N GLY A 323 -22.06 13.67 -5.71
CA GLY A 323 -22.25 12.93 -4.47
C GLY A 323 -21.33 13.46 -3.41
#